data_9489f5337a9e6270df36e5a2844fe483
#
_entry.id   9489f5337a9e6270df36e5a2844fe483
#
_cell.length_a   1.000
_cell.length_b   1.000
_cell.length_c   1.000
_cell.angle_alpha   90.00
_cell.angle_beta   90.00
_cell.angle_gamma   90.00
#
_symmetry.space_group_name_H-M   'P 1'
#
loop_
_entity.id
_entity.type
_entity.pdbx_description
1 polymer ?
#
loop_
_entity_poly.entity_id
_entity_poly.type
_entity_poly.pdbx_seq_one_letter_code
_entity_poly.pdbx_strand_id
1 'polypeptide(L)'
;MNALQRRPKLIATDLDGTIVAHYGKISQRTRDAFHAAHEVGIEIFYVTGRPPRWMPEIADAFSFGQSICGNGALHYDIHNQKVLEEWLMPVDAQIETINRLRLAIPNISFAVEWHSYFHREKEYVPRWDVGLDNIGVHDITEIIESPALKILARLSNQELTSDEMLAIAKRELEGVASVTHSNAHDSLLEINAYGISKGATLSRLAERIGITAEESVSFGDNPNDFTMLAWAGRSWAMADGHPEGARHAKSSTPPGAPSVVADPDVPDEPEVVAVA
;
A
#
# COMPACT_ATOMS: atom_id res chain seq x y z
N MET A 1 -17.15 26.70 13.00
CA MET A 1 -17.14 25.22 13.01
C MET A 1 -15.69 24.81 12.88
N ASN A 2 -15.21 24.04 13.85
CA ASN A 2 -13.83 23.58 13.88
C ASN A 2 -13.59 22.61 12.70
N ALA A 3 -12.40 22.59 12.10
CA ALA A 3 -12.08 21.72 10.96
C ALA A 3 -12.38 20.22 11.22
N LEU A 4 -12.36 19.82 12.49
CA LEU A 4 -12.74 18.47 12.97
C LEU A 4 -14.24 18.14 12.85
N GLN A 5 -15.11 19.13 12.60
CA GLN A 5 -16.58 18.95 12.55
C GLN A 5 -17.14 18.90 11.13
N ARG A 6 -16.30 19.05 10.10
CA ARG A 6 -16.78 18.94 8.72
C ARG A 6 -16.70 17.49 8.27
N ARG A 7 -17.81 16.97 7.73
CA ARG A 7 -17.84 15.67 7.06
C ARG A 7 -16.77 15.64 5.97
N PRO A 8 -15.92 14.61 5.89
CA PRO A 8 -14.99 14.45 4.78
C PRO A 8 -15.77 14.20 3.48
N LYS A 9 -15.15 14.53 2.36
CA LYS A 9 -15.66 14.17 1.03
C LYS A 9 -14.99 12.91 0.49
N LEU A 10 -13.82 12.55 1.04
CA LEU A 10 -13.04 11.39 0.61
C LEU A 10 -12.45 10.67 1.83
N ILE A 11 -12.55 9.35 1.81
CA ILE A 11 -11.83 8.44 2.70
C ILE A 11 -10.88 7.59 1.86
N ALA A 12 -9.59 7.61 2.20
CA ALA A 12 -8.58 6.75 1.63
C ALA A 12 -8.04 5.81 2.71
N THR A 13 -8.05 4.53 2.46
CA THR A 13 -7.59 3.54 3.43
C THR A 13 -6.61 2.56 2.80
N ASP A 14 -5.55 2.25 3.53
CA ASP A 14 -4.82 1.02 3.26
C ASP A 14 -5.69 -0.20 3.60
N LEU A 15 -5.27 -1.37 3.19
CA LEU A 15 -5.96 -2.64 3.40
C LEU A 15 -5.30 -3.46 4.51
N ASP A 16 -4.11 -3.98 4.26
CA ASP A 16 -3.45 -4.99 5.10
C ASP A 16 -2.84 -4.38 6.36
N GLY A 17 -3.36 -4.74 7.54
CA GLY A 17 -2.99 -4.10 8.80
C GLY A 17 -3.80 -2.85 9.13
N THR A 18 -4.68 -2.41 8.23
CA THR A 18 -5.54 -1.24 8.43
C THR A 18 -7.02 -1.64 8.51
N ILE A 19 -7.66 -2.06 7.41
CA ILE A 19 -9.06 -2.54 7.44
C ILE A 19 -9.18 -4.06 7.25
N VAL A 20 -8.13 -4.70 6.74
CA VAL A 20 -7.97 -6.15 6.69
C VAL A 20 -7.00 -6.55 7.79
N ALA A 21 -7.44 -7.29 8.77
CA ALA A 21 -6.57 -7.77 9.83
C ALA A 21 -5.48 -8.70 9.28
N HIS A 22 -4.30 -8.73 9.91
CA HIS A 22 -3.28 -9.72 9.58
C HIS A 22 -3.88 -11.13 9.72
N TYR A 23 -3.92 -11.87 8.61
CA TYR A 23 -4.55 -13.21 8.53
C TYR A 23 -6.06 -13.26 8.81
N GLY A 24 -6.75 -12.11 8.75
CA GLY A 24 -8.17 -11.98 9.08
C GLY A 24 -9.03 -11.48 7.92
N LYS A 25 -10.30 -11.30 8.24
CA LYS A 25 -11.30 -10.72 7.34
C LYS A 25 -11.61 -9.28 7.75
N ILE A 26 -12.21 -8.52 6.86
CA ILE A 26 -12.78 -7.22 7.18
C ILE A 26 -13.93 -7.42 8.15
N SER A 27 -13.91 -6.72 9.31
CA SER A 27 -14.94 -6.85 10.31
C SER A 27 -16.29 -6.33 9.84
N GLN A 28 -17.37 -6.81 10.45
CA GLN A 28 -18.70 -6.29 10.14
C GLN A 28 -18.81 -4.81 10.48
N ARG A 29 -18.25 -4.37 11.62
CA ARG A 29 -18.22 -2.97 12.03
C ARG A 29 -17.53 -2.07 10.99
N THR A 30 -16.39 -2.50 10.44
CA THR A 30 -15.69 -1.78 9.36
C THR A 30 -16.56 -1.70 8.12
N ARG A 31 -17.19 -2.81 7.72
CA ARG A 31 -18.11 -2.82 6.56
C ARG A 31 -19.26 -1.82 6.76
N ASP A 32 -19.92 -1.86 7.91
CA ASP A 32 -21.05 -0.99 8.21
C ASP A 32 -20.65 0.48 8.20
N ALA A 33 -19.47 0.82 8.74
CA ALA A 33 -18.94 2.19 8.73
C ALA A 33 -18.66 2.70 7.30
N PHE A 34 -18.04 1.86 6.45
CA PHE A 34 -17.77 2.23 5.07
C PHE A 34 -19.04 2.33 4.22
N HIS A 35 -20.03 1.44 4.46
CA HIS A 35 -21.35 1.54 3.85
C HIS A 35 -22.04 2.85 4.22
N ALA A 36 -22.10 3.19 5.52
CA ALA A 36 -22.69 4.43 5.99
C ALA A 36 -21.98 5.68 5.39
N ALA A 37 -20.67 5.65 5.27
CA ALA A 37 -19.91 6.73 4.63
C ALA A 37 -20.28 6.87 3.15
N HIS A 38 -20.36 5.76 2.42
CA HIS A 38 -20.75 5.75 1.02
C HIS A 38 -22.18 6.25 0.79
N GLU A 39 -23.14 5.81 1.62
CA GLU A 39 -24.55 6.22 1.53
C GLU A 39 -24.77 7.72 1.70
N VAL A 40 -23.87 8.41 2.41
CA VAL A 40 -23.92 9.87 2.55
C VAL A 40 -23.06 10.61 1.51
N GLY A 41 -22.57 9.91 0.49
CA GLY A 41 -21.87 10.47 -0.67
C GLY A 41 -20.39 10.75 -0.42
N ILE A 42 -19.73 10.05 0.49
CA ILE A 42 -18.28 10.13 0.67
C ILE A 42 -17.61 9.19 -0.34
N GLU A 43 -16.63 9.71 -1.10
CA GLU A 43 -15.81 8.92 -2.01
C GLU A 43 -14.87 8.00 -1.22
N ILE A 44 -14.78 6.73 -1.62
CA ILE A 44 -13.93 5.73 -0.96
C ILE A 44 -12.83 5.29 -1.91
N PHE A 45 -11.58 5.37 -1.42
CA PHE A 45 -10.40 4.84 -2.11
C PHE A 45 -9.72 3.76 -1.26
N TYR A 46 -9.58 2.56 -1.84
CA TYR A 46 -8.77 1.46 -1.30
C TYR A 46 -7.37 1.57 -1.87
N VAL A 47 -6.39 1.94 -1.05
CA VAL A 47 -5.04 2.32 -1.49
C VAL A 47 -4.03 1.31 -0.97
N THR A 48 -3.54 0.42 -1.82
CA THR A 48 -2.83 -0.78 -1.39
C THR A 48 -1.55 -1.07 -2.18
N GLY A 49 -0.64 -1.83 -1.56
CA GLY A 49 0.48 -2.48 -2.25
C GLY A 49 0.08 -3.71 -3.06
N ARG A 50 -1.13 -4.24 -2.88
CA ARG A 50 -1.61 -5.43 -3.59
C ARG A 50 -1.66 -5.20 -5.10
N PRO A 51 -1.33 -6.22 -5.92
CA PRO A 51 -1.64 -6.21 -7.35
C PRO A 51 -3.14 -6.46 -7.58
N PRO A 52 -3.67 -6.14 -8.79
CA PRO A 52 -5.08 -6.34 -9.11
C PRO A 52 -5.65 -7.73 -8.81
N ARG A 53 -4.86 -8.78 -9.02
CA ARG A 53 -5.29 -10.17 -8.80
C ARG A 53 -5.61 -10.51 -7.33
N TRP A 54 -5.22 -9.67 -6.37
CA TRP A 54 -5.52 -9.84 -4.95
C TRP A 54 -6.65 -8.94 -4.46
N MET A 55 -7.39 -8.29 -5.38
CA MET A 55 -8.49 -7.39 -5.06
C MET A 55 -9.89 -8.02 -5.03
N PRO A 56 -10.14 -9.28 -5.48
CA PRO A 56 -11.50 -9.85 -5.45
C PRO A 56 -12.13 -9.86 -4.05
N GLU A 57 -11.34 -10.11 -3.00
CA GLU A 57 -11.82 -10.06 -1.60
C GLU A 57 -12.42 -8.70 -1.23
N ILE A 58 -11.84 -7.61 -1.72
CA ILE A 58 -12.31 -6.25 -1.47
C ILE A 58 -13.57 -5.96 -2.29
N ALA A 59 -13.62 -6.42 -3.53
CA ALA A 59 -14.80 -6.32 -4.38
C ALA A 59 -16.01 -7.10 -3.80
N ASP A 60 -15.74 -8.25 -3.17
CA ASP A 60 -16.77 -9.05 -2.47
C ASP A 60 -17.26 -8.38 -1.18
N ALA A 61 -16.37 -7.63 -0.51
CA ALA A 61 -16.70 -6.96 0.75
C ALA A 61 -17.49 -5.67 0.56
N PHE A 62 -17.23 -4.95 -0.55
CA PHE A 62 -17.81 -3.64 -0.85
C PHE A 62 -18.25 -3.56 -2.30
N SER A 63 -19.48 -3.12 -2.55
CA SER A 63 -20.04 -2.89 -3.89
C SER A 63 -19.76 -1.47 -4.43
N PHE A 64 -18.85 -0.73 -3.81
CA PHE A 64 -18.53 0.67 -4.12
C PHE A 64 -17.03 0.94 -3.89
N GLY A 65 -16.60 2.14 -4.27
CA GLY A 65 -15.24 2.62 -4.11
C GLY A 65 -14.34 2.36 -5.31
N GLN A 66 -13.20 3.00 -5.30
CA GLN A 66 -12.16 2.90 -6.32
C GLN A 66 -10.88 2.35 -5.70
N SER A 67 -9.99 1.78 -6.49
CA SER A 67 -8.74 1.24 -5.95
C SER A 67 -7.52 1.88 -6.57
N ILE A 68 -6.51 2.11 -5.72
CA ILE A 68 -5.15 2.42 -6.11
C ILE A 68 -4.30 1.23 -5.71
N CYS A 69 -3.81 0.47 -6.70
CA CYS A 69 -3.05 -0.75 -6.51
C CYS A 69 -1.54 -0.53 -6.73
N GLY A 70 -0.72 -1.48 -6.27
CA GLY A 70 0.72 -1.48 -6.49
C GLY A 70 1.42 -0.25 -5.93
N ASN A 71 1.04 0.22 -4.73
CA ASN A 71 1.57 1.42 -4.07
C ASN A 71 1.41 2.72 -4.88
N GLY A 72 0.39 2.81 -5.71
CA GLY A 72 0.14 3.99 -6.54
C GLY A 72 0.35 3.78 -8.03
N ALA A 73 0.86 2.62 -8.45
CA ALA A 73 1.15 2.37 -9.86
C ALA A 73 -0.08 2.16 -10.74
N LEU A 74 -1.24 1.84 -10.15
CA LEU A 74 -2.49 1.64 -10.90
C LEU A 74 -3.68 2.34 -10.24
N HIS A 75 -4.52 2.95 -11.07
CA HIS A 75 -5.92 3.21 -10.77
C HIS A 75 -6.74 2.04 -11.33
N TYR A 76 -7.48 1.35 -10.47
CA TYR A 76 -8.13 0.08 -10.79
C TYR A 76 -9.59 0.05 -10.36
N ASP A 77 -10.47 -0.29 -11.31
CA ASP A 77 -11.87 -0.56 -11.03
C ASP A 77 -12.01 -2.03 -10.58
N ILE A 78 -12.22 -2.23 -9.28
CA ILE A 78 -12.32 -3.57 -8.68
C ILE A 78 -13.60 -4.29 -9.09
N HIS A 79 -14.66 -3.56 -9.43
CA HIS A 79 -15.97 -4.13 -9.74
C HIS A 79 -16.03 -4.64 -11.18
N ASN A 80 -15.41 -3.90 -12.12
CA ASN A 80 -15.31 -4.27 -13.52
C ASN A 80 -13.98 -4.97 -13.85
N GLN A 81 -13.10 -5.16 -12.86
CA GLN A 81 -11.77 -5.75 -13.01
C GLN A 81 -10.95 -5.09 -14.12
N LYS A 82 -10.96 -3.76 -14.15
CA LYS A 82 -10.37 -2.98 -15.23
C LYS A 82 -9.33 -1.99 -14.73
N VAL A 83 -8.15 -1.99 -15.35
CA VAL A 83 -7.17 -0.91 -15.21
C VAL A 83 -7.73 0.34 -15.88
N LEU A 84 -7.88 1.41 -15.12
CA LEU A 84 -8.33 2.71 -15.61
C LEU A 84 -7.16 3.57 -16.06
N GLU A 85 -6.08 3.58 -15.26
CA GLU A 85 -4.81 4.26 -15.55
C GLU A 85 -3.65 3.52 -14.92
N GLU A 86 -2.45 3.72 -15.48
CA GLU A 86 -1.23 3.10 -14.98
C GLU A 86 -0.03 4.05 -15.06
N TRP A 87 0.87 3.91 -14.10
CA TRP A 87 2.14 4.63 -13.96
C TRP A 87 3.24 3.62 -13.69
N LEU A 88 3.58 2.88 -14.73
CA LEU A 88 4.51 1.75 -14.66
C LEU A 88 5.97 2.23 -14.65
N MET A 89 6.83 1.41 -14.07
CA MET A 89 8.27 1.62 -14.05
C MET A 89 8.87 1.23 -15.40
N PRO A 90 9.53 2.15 -16.15
CA PRO A 90 10.14 1.84 -17.44
C PRO A 90 11.24 0.78 -17.33
N VAL A 91 11.52 0.07 -18.41
CA VAL A 91 12.50 -1.02 -18.48
C VAL A 91 13.91 -0.56 -18.04
N ASP A 92 14.36 0.58 -18.53
CA ASP A 92 15.66 1.16 -18.19
C ASP A 92 15.75 1.50 -16.70
N ALA A 93 14.69 2.06 -16.10
CA ALA A 93 14.65 2.35 -14.67
C ALA A 93 14.63 1.07 -13.82
N GLN A 94 13.99 -0.01 -14.30
CA GLN A 94 14.02 -1.32 -13.64
C GLN A 94 15.45 -1.86 -13.59
N ILE A 95 16.13 -1.90 -14.74
CA ILE A 95 17.49 -2.41 -14.86
C ILE A 95 18.48 -1.58 -14.03
N GLU A 96 18.35 -0.25 -14.09
CA GLU A 96 19.18 0.67 -13.29
C GLU A 96 18.99 0.44 -11.79
N THR A 97 17.75 0.32 -11.35
CA THR A 97 17.39 0.04 -9.96
C THR A 97 18.02 -1.26 -9.45
N ILE A 98 17.86 -2.34 -10.21
CA ILE A 98 18.41 -3.66 -9.86
C ILE A 98 19.94 -3.60 -9.77
N ASN A 99 20.60 -2.99 -10.75
CA ASN A 99 22.06 -2.90 -10.79
C ASN A 99 22.61 -2.10 -9.62
N ARG A 100 22.01 -0.95 -9.28
CA ARG A 100 22.46 -0.15 -8.13
C ARG A 100 22.28 -0.89 -6.81
N LEU A 101 21.13 -1.53 -6.61
CA LEU A 101 20.86 -2.26 -5.37
C LEU A 101 21.75 -3.49 -5.22
N ARG A 102 22.09 -4.21 -6.29
CA ARG A 102 23.06 -5.32 -6.25
C ARG A 102 24.44 -4.87 -5.77
N LEU A 103 24.86 -3.67 -6.15
CA LEU A 103 26.13 -3.12 -5.70
C LEU A 103 26.08 -2.66 -4.24
N ALA A 104 24.95 -2.12 -3.80
CA ALA A 104 24.82 -1.53 -2.48
C ALA A 104 24.46 -2.54 -1.38
N ILE A 105 23.72 -3.59 -1.71
CA ILE A 105 23.23 -4.61 -0.76
C ILE A 105 23.64 -6.00 -1.27
N PRO A 106 24.71 -6.60 -0.73
CA PRO A 106 25.12 -7.95 -1.10
C PRO A 106 24.03 -9.00 -0.88
N ASN A 107 23.93 -9.99 -1.75
CA ASN A 107 22.96 -11.09 -1.70
C ASN A 107 21.49 -10.68 -1.83
N ILE A 108 21.21 -9.44 -2.23
CA ILE A 108 19.83 -9.03 -2.53
C ILE A 108 19.32 -9.77 -3.77
N SER A 109 18.08 -10.22 -3.71
CA SER A 109 17.41 -10.91 -4.80
C SER A 109 16.13 -10.18 -5.19
N PHE A 110 15.71 -10.36 -6.44
CA PHE A 110 14.64 -9.56 -7.02
C PHE A 110 13.48 -10.39 -7.53
N ALA A 111 12.31 -9.76 -7.51
CA ALA A 111 11.15 -10.17 -8.27
C ALA A 111 10.54 -8.94 -8.94
N VAL A 112 9.86 -9.16 -10.06
CA VAL A 112 9.15 -8.11 -10.79
C VAL A 112 7.68 -8.47 -10.86
N GLU A 113 6.84 -7.50 -10.52
CA GLU A 113 5.40 -7.61 -10.47
C GLU A 113 4.79 -6.87 -11.65
N TRP A 114 4.02 -7.59 -12.48
CA TRP A 114 3.13 -7.03 -13.50
C TRP A 114 1.66 -7.19 -13.06
N HIS A 115 0.71 -6.87 -13.91
CA HIS A 115 -0.72 -7.00 -13.56
C HIS A 115 -1.12 -8.45 -13.21
N SER A 116 -0.74 -9.39 -14.06
CA SER A 116 -1.07 -10.81 -13.95
C SER A 116 0.15 -11.71 -13.89
N TYR A 117 1.34 -11.15 -13.99
CA TYR A 117 2.60 -11.88 -13.98
C TYR A 117 3.44 -11.50 -12.78
N PHE A 118 4.12 -12.50 -12.24
CA PHE A 118 5.14 -12.34 -11.23
C PHE A 118 6.33 -13.22 -11.62
N HIS A 119 7.48 -12.60 -11.85
CA HIS A 119 8.72 -13.30 -12.09
C HIS A 119 9.71 -12.99 -10.99
N ARG A 120 10.56 -13.97 -10.65
CA ARG A 120 11.52 -13.84 -9.57
C ARG A 120 12.87 -14.46 -9.95
N GLU A 121 13.88 -14.05 -9.23
CA GLU A 121 15.15 -14.79 -9.17
C GLU A 121 14.97 -16.05 -8.32
N LYS A 122 15.83 -17.05 -8.54
CA LYS A 122 15.79 -18.32 -7.77
C LYS A 122 16.01 -18.09 -6.29
N GLU A 123 16.88 -17.15 -5.95
CA GLU A 123 17.25 -16.74 -4.61
C GLU A 123 16.16 -15.92 -3.89
N TYR A 124 15.24 -15.34 -4.66
CA TYR A 124 14.08 -14.65 -4.09
C TYR A 124 13.06 -15.67 -3.57
N VAL A 125 13.02 -15.86 -2.26
CA VAL A 125 12.08 -16.78 -1.60
C VAL A 125 10.87 -15.97 -1.12
N PRO A 126 9.69 -16.10 -1.77
CA PRO A 126 8.48 -15.46 -1.28
C PRO A 126 8.07 -16.08 0.06
N ARG A 127 7.58 -15.24 0.99
CA ARG A 127 7.11 -15.70 2.30
C ARG A 127 5.64 -16.08 2.33
N TRP A 128 4.92 -15.72 1.30
CA TRP A 128 3.50 -16.03 1.13
C TRP A 128 3.25 -16.53 -0.28
N ASP A 129 2.12 -17.15 -0.48
CA ASP A 129 1.67 -17.55 -1.81
C ASP A 129 1.40 -16.29 -2.65
N VAL A 130 2.18 -16.11 -3.68
CA VAL A 130 2.02 -15.01 -4.64
C VAL A 130 0.98 -15.34 -5.71
N GLY A 131 0.37 -16.53 -5.64
CA GLY A 131 -0.66 -16.99 -6.56
C GLY A 131 -0.14 -17.39 -7.94
N LEU A 132 1.19 -17.46 -8.13
CA LEU A 132 1.81 -17.76 -9.42
C LEU A 132 2.99 -18.71 -9.20
N ASP A 133 2.89 -19.89 -9.81
CA ASP A 133 3.97 -20.90 -9.75
C ASP A 133 5.04 -20.59 -10.80
N ASN A 134 6.27 -20.33 -10.34
CA ASN A 134 7.43 -20.21 -11.22
C ASN A 134 8.72 -20.65 -10.51
N ILE A 135 9.64 -21.22 -11.30
CA ILE A 135 10.90 -21.78 -10.80
C ILE A 135 11.92 -20.66 -10.46
N GLY A 136 11.76 -19.48 -11.06
CA GLY A 136 12.70 -18.38 -10.99
C GLY A 136 13.83 -18.49 -12.02
N VAL A 137 14.44 -17.34 -12.32
CA VAL A 137 15.60 -17.18 -13.22
C VAL A 137 16.87 -16.92 -12.40
N HIS A 138 18.05 -16.95 -13.03
CA HIS A 138 19.27 -16.59 -12.35
C HIS A 138 19.44 -15.07 -12.21
N ASP A 139 19.12 -14.36 -13.28
CA ASP A 139 19.17 -12.90 -13.31
C ASP A 139 17.87 -12.37 -13.91
N ILE A 140 17.11 -11.63 -13.10
CA ILE A 140 15.82 -11.08 -13.52
C ILE A 140 15.95 -10.08 -14.65
N THR A 141 17.12 -9.42 -14.80
CA THR A 141 17.35 -8.43 -15.86
C THR A 141 17.31 -9.05 -17.26
N GLU A 142 17.56 -10.36 -17.38
CA GLU A 142 17.51 -11.07 -18.66
C GLU A 142 16.09 -11.22 -19.24
N ILE A 143 15.08 -11.03 -18.40
CA ILE A 143 13.67 -11.22 -18.80
C ILE A 143 12.81 -9.96 -18.69
N ILE A 144 13.41 -8.83 -18.32
CA ILE A 144 12.70 -7.54 -18.27
C ILE A 144 12.63 -6.96 -19.69
N GLU A 145 11.46 -7.08 -20.30
CA GLU A 145 11.20 -6.59 -21.67
C GLU A 145 10.08 -5.52 -21.72
N SER A 146 9.40 -5.28 -20.61
CA SER A 146 8.25 -4.37 -20.55
C SER A 146 8.22 -3.56 -19.25
N PRO A 147 7.53 -2.40 -19.23
CA PRO A 147 7.29 -1.66 -18.00
C PRO A 147 6.57 -2.51 -16.95
N ALA A 148 6.93 -2.34 -15.68
CA ALA A 148 6.42 -3.14 -14.57
C ALA A 148 5.66 -2.30 -13.55
N LEU A 149 4.79 -2.96 -12.80
CA LEU A 149 4.03 -2.37 -11.70
C LEU A 149 4.97 -1.94 -10.57
N LYS A 150 5.83 -2.86 -10.15
CA LYS A 150 6.85 -2.66 -9.13
C LYS A 150 7.93 -3.73 -9.20
N ILE A 151 9.07 -3.41 -8.62
CA ILE A 151 10.12 -4.36 -8.27
C ILE A 151 10.00 -4.67 -6.78
N LEU A 152 10.19 -5.94 -6.44
CA LEU A 152 10.36 -6.42 -5.08
C LEU A 152 11.82 -6.81 -4.89
N ALA A 153 12.46 -6.31 -3.84
CA ALA A 153 13.85 -6.63 -3.52
C ALA A 153 13.95 -7.20 -2.11
N ARG A 154 14.57 -8.37 -1.96
CA ARG A 154 14.57 -9.13 -0.71
C ARG A 154 15.94 -9.67 -0.34
N LEU A 155 16.22 -9.65 0.96
CA LEU A 155 17.28 -10.44 1.58
C LEU A 155 16.68 -11.68 2.24
N SER A 156 16.87 -12.84 1.61
CA SER A 156 16.32 -14.11 2.12
C SER A 156 16.96 -14.58 3.44
N ASN A 157 18.20 -14.16 3.72
CA ASN A 157 18.93 -14.43 4.96
C ASN A 157 18.60 -13.47 6.11
N GLN A 158 17.84 -12.39 5.85
CA GLN A 158 17.40 -11.40 6.84
C GLN A 158 18.53 -10.70 7.62
N GLU A 159 19.68 -10.51 7.00
CA GLU A 159 20.81 -9.77 7.60
C GLU A 159 20.51 -8.29 7.87
N LEU A 160 19.60 -7.70 7.09
CA LEU A 160 19.09 -6.33 7.28
C LEU A 160 17.57 -6.35 7.42
N THR A 161 17.04 -5.48 8.27
CA THR A 161 15.61 -5.20 8.33
C THR A 161 15.14 -4.44 7.08
N SER A 162 13.84 -4.39 6.83
CA SER A 162 13.29 -3.57 5.73
C SER A 162 13.64 -2.09 5.90
N ASP A 163 13.68 -1.57 7.13
CA ASP A 163 14.06 -0.18 7.42
C ASP A 163 15.52 0.12 7.06
N GLU A 164 16.44 -0.78 7.43
CA GLU A 164 17.86 -0.63 7.10
C GLU A 164 18.07 -0.70 5.58
N MET A 165 17.41 -1.64 4.91
CA MET A 165 17.41 -1.72 3.45
C MET A 165 16.82 -0.47 2.80
N LEU A 166 15.72 0.06 3.36
CA LEU A 166 15.07 1.28 2.86
C LEU A 166 15.99 2.50 2.96
N ALA A 167 16.73 2.64 4.06
CA ALA A 167 17.69 3.73 4.24
C ALA A 167 18.80 3.71 3.18
N ILE A 168 19.32 2.52 2.84
CA ILE A 168 20.31 2.32 1.77
C ILE A 168 19.66 2.64 0.42
N ALA A 169 18.52 2.03 0.12
CA ALA A 169 17.87 2.13 -1.18
C ALA A 169 17.43 3.56 -1.52
N LYS A 170 16.93 4.33 -0.56
CA LYS A 170 16.57 5.74 -0.77
C LYS A 170 17.75 6.58 -1.23
N ARG A 171 18.94 6.34 -0.70
CA ARG A 171 20.16 7.04 -1.11
C ARG A 171 20.61 6.61 -2.51
N GLU A 172 20.64 5.30 -2.77
CA GLU A 172 21.14 4.76 -4.04
C GLU A 172 20.21 5.02 -5.23
N LEU A 173 18.91 5.13 -4.97
CA LEU A 173 17.87 5.28 -5.99
C LEU A 173 17.28 6.69 -6.06
N GLU A 174 17.94 7.67 -5.44
CA GLU A 174 17.50 9.07 -5.53
C GLU A 174 17.42 9.51 -7.00
N GLY A 175 16.26 10.03 -7.41
CA GLY A 175 15.97 10.44 -8.79
C GLY A 175 15.70 9.31 -9.78
N VAL A 176 15.82 8.04 -9.37
CA VAL A 176 15.61 6.85 -10.24
C VAL A 176 14.29 6.14 -9.95
N ALA A 177 14.00 5.91 -8.67
CA ALA A 177 12.82 5.15 -8.26
C ALA A 177 12.28 5.63 -6.90
N SER A 178 11.02 5.34 -6.64
CA SER A 178 10.37 5.51 -5.33
C SER A 178 10.43 4.20 -4.56
N VAL A 179 10.99 4.21 -3.35
CA VAL A 179 11.21 3.01 -2.55
C VAL A 179 10.43 3.09 -1.24
N THR A 180 9.83 1.99 -0.86
CA THR A 180 9.10 1.82 0.39
C THR A 180 9.14 0.36 0.85
N HIS A 181 8.44 0.05 1.95
CA HIS A 181 8.08 -1.31 2.35
C HIS A 181 6.74 -1.30 3.10
N SER A 182 6.15 -2.46 3.23
CA SER A 182 4.89 -2.73 3.94
C SER A 182 5.05 -3.64 5.16
N ASN A 183 6.28 -3.99 5.53
CA ASN A 183 6.58 -4.78 6.72
C ASN A 183 8.05 -4.60 7.14
N ALA A 184 8.28 -4.10 8.34
CA ALA A 184 9.63 -3.83 8.86
C ALA A 184 10.50 -5.09 9.03
N HIS A 185 9.88 -6.26 9.25
CA HIS A 185 10.57 -7.51 9.61
C HIS A 185 10.81 -8.47 8.44
N ASP A 186 10.40 -8.11 7.24
CA ASP A 186 10.42 -9.04 6.08
C ASP A 186 11.68 -8.95 5.24
N SER A 187 12.60 -8.04 5.55
CA SER A 187 13.78 -7.75 4.72
C SER A 187 13.39 -7.57 3.24
N LEU A 188 12.31 -6.82 3.01
CA LEU A 188 11.67 -6.63 1.74
C LEU A 188 11.52 -5.15 1.42
N LEU A 189 11.88 -4.75 0.21
CA LEU A 189 11.56 -3.45 -0.37
C LEU A 189 10.54 -3.60 -1.49
N GLU A 190 9.71 -2.59 -1.64
CA GLU A 190 8.78 -2.39 -2.75
C GLU A 190 9.19 -1.11 -3.49
N ILE A 191 9.42 -1.22 -4.79
CA ILE A 191 10.06 -0.17 -5.58
C ILE A 191 9.19 0.13 -6.81
N ASN A 192 8.75 1.36 -6.92
CA ASN A 192 7.89 1.86 -7.98
C ASN A 192 8.63 2.87 -8.87
N ALA A 193 8.02 3.26 -9.98
CA ALA A 193 8.51 4.35 -10.80
C ALA A 193 8.73 5.61 -9.97
N TYR A 194 9.73 6.41 -10.33
CA TYR A 194 10.06 7.65 -9.62
C TYR A 194 8.85 8.59 -9.53
N GLY A 195 8.59 9.11 -8.33
CA GLY A 195 7.45 9.99 -8.04
C GLY A 195 6.11 9.28 -7.86
N ILE A 196 6.06 7.94 -7.98
CA ILE A 196 4.85 7.15 -7.74
C ILE A 196 4.85 6.67 -6.29
N SER A 197 3.73 6.92 -5.61
CA SER A 197 3.44 6.46 -4.25
C SER A 197 1.94 6.49 -3.99
N LYS A 198 1.48 5.87 -2.91
CA LYS A 198 0.07 5.89 -2.50
C LYS A 198 -0.48 7.33 -2.43
N GLY A 199 0.24 8.24 -1.76
CA GLY A 199 -0.17 9.63 -1.62
C GLY A 199 -0.12 10.44 -2.92
N ALA A 200 0.89 10.25 -3.77
CA ALA A 200 1.02 10.98 -5.02
C ALA A 200 -0.13 10.66 -5.99
N THR A 201 -0.47 9.38 -6.12
CA THR A 201 -1.56 8.94 -6.99
C THR A 201 -2.92 9.34 -6.41
N LEU A 202 -3.12 9.18 -5.09
CA LEU A 202 -4.35 9.61 -4.43
C LEU A 202 -4.58 11.12 -4.62
N SER A 203 -3.56 11.95 -4.41
CA SER A 203 -3.64 13.41 -4.62
C SER A 203 -4.09 13.75 -6.04
N ARG A 204 -3.49 13.09 -7.05
CA ARG A 204 -3.83 13.29 -8.47
C ARG A 204 -5.27 12.91 -8.78
N LEU A 205 -5.76 11.80 -8.24
CA LEU A 205 -7.13 11.35 -8.48
C LEU A 205 -8.14 12.22 -7.72
N ALA A 206 -7.85 12.61 -6.48
CA ALA A 206 -8.70 13.52 -5.70
C ALA A 206 -8.85 14.89 -6.37
N GLU A 207 -7.77 15.46 -6.92
CA GLU A 207 -7.79 16.71 -7.66
C GLU A 207 -8.73 16.64 -8.87
N ARG A 208 -8.73 15.53 -9.62
CA ARG A 208 -9.61 15.34 -10.79
C ARG A 208 -11.09 15.34 -10.46
N ILE A 209 -11.44 14.87 -9.27
CA ILE A 209 -12.84 14.88 -8.79
C ILE A 209 -13.17 16.11 -7.94
N GLY A 210 -12.24 17.08 -7.86
CA GLY A 210 -12.44 18.35 -7.18
C GLY A 210 -12.46 18.26 -5.65
N ILE A 211 -11.77 17.24 -5.07
CA ILE A 211 -11.66 17.06 -3.62
C ILE A 211 -10.25 17.44 -3.18
N THR A 212 -10.15 18.29 -2.15
CA THR A 212 -8.86 18.75 -1.62
C THR A 212 -8.34 17.83 -0.50
N ALA A 213 -7.07 17.99 -0.15
CA ALA A 213 -6.48 17.28 0.97
C ALA A 213 -7.22 17.56 2.30
N GLU A 214 -7.63 18.81 2.54
CA GLU A 214 -8.35 19.23 3.75
C GLU A 214 -9.74 18.60 3.89
N GLU A 215 -10.33 18.19 2.75
CA GLU A 215 -11.63 17.51 2.70
C GLU A 215 -11.50 15.98 2.78
N SER A 216 -10.25 15.49 2.91
CA SER A 216 -9.92 14.07 2.87
C SER A 216 -9.47 13.52 4.20
N VAL A 217 -9.75 12.25 4.40
CA VAL A 217 -9.30 11.44 5.56
C VAL A 217 -8.50 10.25 5.04
N SER A 218 -7.43 9.84 5.76
CA SER A 218 -6.70 8.64 5.42
C SER A 218 -6.32 7.79 6.63
N PHE A 219 -6.19 6.47 6.39
CA PHE A 219 -5.77 5.46 7.36
C PHE A 219 -4.67 4.59 6.77
N GLY A 220 -3.68 4.22 7.57
CA GLY A 220 -2.58 3.36 7.14
C GLY A 220 -1.70 2.93 8.31
N ASP A 221 -0.84 1.94 8.09
CA ASP A 221 -0.05 1.32 9.15
C ASP A 221 1.47 1.25 8.87
N ASN A 222 1.90 1.29 7.61
CA ASN A 222 3.28 1.04 7.21
C ASN A 222 3.91 2.19 6.39
N PRO A 223 5.24 2.17 6.14
CA PRO A 223 5.94 3.21 5.39
C PRO A 223 5.40 3.52 4.00
N ASN A 224 4.78 2.56 3.31
CA ASN A 224 4.12 2.80 2.04
C ASN A 224 2.90 3.72 2.15
N ASP A 225 2.34 3.91 3.36
CA ASP A 225 1.20 4.80 3.64
C ASP A 225 1.63 6.23 3.99
N PHE A 226 2.88 6.44 4.40
CA PHE A 226 3.32 7.72 4.95
C PHE A 226 3.03 8.91 4.04
N THR A 227 3.17 8.73 2.74
CA THR A 227 2.84 9.77 1.75
C THR A 227 1.35 10.10 1.72
N MET A 228 0.48 9.12 1.87
CA MET A 228 -0.97 9.27 1.93
C MET A 228 -1.42 9.90 3.26
N LEU A 229 -0.85 9.42 4.38
CA LEU A 229 -1.10 9.97 5.72
C LEU A 229 -0.67 11.43 5.83
N ALA A 230 0.47 11.78 5.24
CA ALA A 230 0.97 13.15 5.22
C ALA A 230 0.11 14.08 4.35
N TRP A 231 -0.42 13.57 3.23
CA TRP A 231 -1.22 14.34 2.29
C TRP A 231 -2.59 14.70 2.84
N ALA A 232 -3.35 13.76 3.39
CA ALA A 232 -4.73 13.99 3.84
C ALA A 232 -4.81 15.04 4.96
N GLY A 233 -5.83 15.86 4.95
CA GLY A 233 -6.07 16.90 5.97
C GLY A 233 -6.29 16.31 7.37
N ARG A 234 -6.87 15.10 7.44
CA ARG A 234 -6.98 14.26 8.63
C ARG A 234 -6.44 12.90 8.32
N SER A 235 -5.63 12.34 9.21
CA SER A 235 -5.08 11.00 8.99
C SER A 235 -4.79 10.30 10.30
N TRP A 236 -4.92 8.99 10.29
CA TRP A 236 -4.63 8.14 11.43
C TRP A 236 -3.64 7.04 11.05
N ALA A 237 -2.53 6.99 11.78
CA ALA A 237 -1.67 5.83 11.79
C ALA A 237 -2.24 4.79 12.74
N MET A 238 -2.24 3.52 12.30
CA MET A 238 -2.64 2.41 13.17
C MET A 238 -1.65 2.26 14.31
N ALA A 239 -2.13 2.11 15.55
CA ALA A 239 -1.27 2.03 16.73
C ALA A 239 -0.36 0.80 16.74
N ASP A 240 -0.80 -0.29 16.11
CA ASP A 240 -0.05 -1.54 15.97
C ASP A 240 0.80 -1.58 14.68
N GLY A 241 0.83 -0.47 13.93
CA GLY A 241 1.61 -0.31 12.72
C GLY A 241 3.06 0.08 12.99
N HIS A 242 3.73 0.59 11.96
CA HIS A 242 5.12 1.00 12.02
C HIS A 242 5.33 2.16 13.02
N PRO A 243 6.36 2.12 13.89
CA PRO A 243 6.58 3.13 14.94
C PRO A 243 6.67 4.58 14.44
N GLU A 244 7.19 4.79 13.22
CA GLU A 244 7.28 6.11 12.61
C GLU A 244 5.93 6.64 12.08
N GLY A 245 4.88 5.80 12.03
CA GLY A 245 3.56 6.18 11.49
C GLY A 245 2.98 7.43 12.12
N ALA A 246 3.12 7.56 13.44
CA ALA A 246 2.64 8.73 14.18
C ALA A 246 3.30 10.06 13.77
N ARG A 247 4.49 10.03 13.15
CA ARG A 247 5.19 11.24 12.65
C ARG A 247 4.65 11.70 11.30
N HIS A 248 4.02 10.81 10.56
CA HIS A 248 3.48 11.08 9.23
C HIS A 248 1.97 11.31 9.22
N ALA A 249 1.26 10.83 10.25
CA ALA A 249 -0.16 11.05 10.44
C ALA A 249 -0.45 12.28 11.31
N LYS A 250 -1.68 12.78 11.24
CA LYS A 250 -2.19 13.86 12.10
C LYS A 250 -2.62 13.34 13.48
N SER A 251 -2.92 12.05 13.57
CA SER A 251 -3.37 11.33 14.77
C SER A 251 -2.94 9.86 14.72
N SER A 252 -3.08 9.16 15.83
CA SER A 252 -2.93 7.70 15.88
C SER A 252 -4.20 7.07 16.43
N THR A 253 -4.49 5.83 16.02
CA THR A 253 -5.57 5.06 16.64
C THR A 253 -5.19 4.66 18.07
N PRO A 254 -6.14 4.44 18.99
CA PRO A 254 -5.85 3.83 20.28
C PRO A 254 -5.18 2.45 20.12
N PRO A 255 -4.30 2.04 21.04
CA PRO A 255 -3.76 0.67 21.06
C PRO A 255 -4.89 -0.35 21.17
N GLY A 256 -4.84 -1.42 20.37
CA GLY A 256 -5.92 -2.42 20.33
C GLY A 256 -7.21 -1.92 19.69
N ALA A 257 -7.22 -0.70 19.13
CA ALA A 257 -8.24 -0.33 18.16
C ALA A 257 -8.15 -1.35 17.03
N PRO A 258 -9.22 -2.10 16.77
CA PRO A 258 -9.13 -3.20 15.86
C PRO A 258 -8.77 -2.71 14.48
N SER A 259 -7.51 -2.97 14.02
CA SER A 259 -7.35 -3.62 12.73
C SER A 259 -7.98 -4.99 12.97
N VAL A 260 -9.05 -4.93 13.43
CA VAL A 260 -10.19 -5.70 13.76
C VAL A 260 -10.00 -7.20 13.69
N VAL A 261 -9.61 -7.77 14.78
CA VAL A 261 -10.28 -9.01 15.22
C VAL A 261 -11.16 -8.56 16.39
N ALA A 262 -12.47 -8.50 16.19
CA ALA A 262 -13.38 -8.45 17.29
C ALA A 262 -13.18 -9.76 18.07
N ASP A 263 -12.55 -9.66 19.22
CA ASP A 263 -12.67 -10.68 20.25
C ASP A 263 -14.13 -10.62 20.71
N PRO A 264 -14.93 -11.69 20.56
CA PRO A 264 -16.33 -11.67 20.95
C PRO A 264 -16.54 -11.44 22.45
N ASP A 265 -15.47 -11.46 23.25
CA ASP A 265 -15.50 -11.31 24.71
C ASP A 265 -15.05 -9.92 25.20
N VAL A 266 -14.69 -8.99 24.30
CA VAL A 266 -14.35 -7.59 24.65
C VAL A 266 -15.57 -6.68 24.41
N PRO A 267 -16.11 -5.99 25.44
CA PRO A 267 -17.23 -5.08 25.26
C PRO A 267 -16.87 -3.90 24.34
N ASP A 268 -17.78 -3.58 23.43
CA ASP A 268 -17.71 -2.44 22.51
C ASP A 268 -17.44 -1.12 23.23
N GLU A 269 -16.23 -0.58 23.13
CA GLU A 269 -16.00 0.82 23.43
C GLU A 269 -16.01 1.67 22.13
N PRO A 270 -16.73 2.81 22.13
CA PRO A 270 -17.10 3.49 20.88
C PRO A 270 -16.17 4.67 20.59
N GLU A 271 -14.99 4.52 20.03
CA GLU A 271 -14.17 5.72 19.78
C GLU A 271 -13.53 5.94 18.40
N VAL A 272 -13.68 5.08 17.41
CA VAL A 272 -13.11 5.36 16.08
C VAL A 272 -14.15 5.59 14.97
N VAL A 273 -15.43 5.60 15.28
CA VAL A 273 -16.50 5.89 14.31
C VAL A 273 -16.87 7.38 14.25
N ALA A 274 -16.05 8.27 14.78
CA ALA A 274 -16.26 9.72 14.65
C ALA A 274 -15.92 10.29 13.27
N VAL A 275 -16.13 9.55 12.19
CA VAL A 275 -15.91 10.01 10.81
C VAL A 275 -17.23 10.06 10.02
N ALA A 276 -18.36 9.73 10.62
CA ALA A 276 -19.66 9.93 9.99
C ALA A 276 -20.30 11.27 10.39
#